data_4b078fb563560ae4259aa68688c2941f
#
_entry.id   4b078fb563560ae4259aa68688c2941f
#
_cell.length_a   1.000
_cell.length_b   1.000
_cell.length_c   1.000
_cell.angle_alpha   90.00
_cell.angle_beta   90.00
_cell.angle_gamma   90.00
#
_symmetry.space_group_name_H-M   'P 1'
#
loop_
_entity.id
_entity.type
_entity.pdbx_description
1 polymer ?
#
loop_
_entity_poly.entity_id
_entity_poly.type
_entity_poly.pdbx_seq_one_letter_code
_entity_poly.pdbx_strand_id
1 'polypeptide(L)'
;MKAIFLKILSAISAFIMLFTSPGGHIRQPRAADKCPDFYGEAAVANPLEDDGNIPIPQHPYLADEGTNGMHGNSYNTDTYDYMGPLGINPVVKSRSMNVFGGLVATLMFDSKGRIMCISGNVVGFRLLLIDADTLEILAETRLPQRASTIEAIKSFDFDKISSDTSGGAYCHLLKGDRPIIGNSDNVIQIYCIDESSGSPEWKVEKEWDVKPYLPEGSYLTDAIPDYEGNIWFVTRPGEVGYIDAKTEEVKLMKLEGEEIQNTLAICEDGIYIVSDTAMYRFDTDKNGNPCYTWRTAYDRGTTLKPGAINQGSGTTPTLLDVPVYNKDGKGAKQVGVKKLCAITDNADGKVNIVIYDRLTGEIIDEVPLFTEGKSVSENSIVAYGRSFIIENNYSESGAGFLVKNPTSEPGVTRIDMNYNCTEAFVVWESDEASATVVPKMSTENGILYLYTRVQNDDIPEKAVAWYLTAVDFRTGKTLYKVFTGCGKNWNNSYGPITIGPDGKAYVGVFNGLISIEDTHK
;
A
#
# COMPACT_ATOMS: atom_id res chain seq x y z
N MET A 1 15.94 40.65 -6.21
CA MET A 1 15.94 39.61 -5.19
C MET A 1 14.83 39.79 -4.14
N LYS A 2 14.75 40.91 -3.38
CA LYS A 2 13.66 41.09 -2.37
C LYS A 2 12.23 40.97 -2.93
N ALA A 3 11.93 41.50 -4.11
CA ALA A 3 10.60 41.44 -4.72
C ALA A 3 10.21 40.02 -5.19
N ILE A 4 11.19 39.22 -5.61
CA ILE A 4 10.99 37.81 -5.99
C ILE A 4 10.77 36.99 -4.71
N PHE A 5 11.55 37.25 -3.65
CA PHE A 5 11.40 36.59 -2.36
C PHE A 5 10.03 36.87 -1.72
N LEU A 6 9.53 38.12 -1.81
CA LEU A 6 8.18 38.46 -1.33
C LEU A 6 7.07 37.79 -2.16
N LYS A 7 7.23 37.66 -3.48
CA LYS A 7 6.28 36.93 -4.33
C LYS A 7 6.28 35.43 -4.03
N ILE A 8 7.46 34.85 -3.75
CA ILE A 8 7.60 33.46 -3.34
C ILE A 8 6.98 33.24 -1.95
N LEU A 9 7.24 34.12 -0.96
CA LEU A 9 6.58 34.06 0.34
C LEU A 9 5.06 34.24 0.21
N SER A 10 4.60 35.15 -0.63
CA SER A 10 3.17 35.36 -0.89
C SER A 10 2.53 34.17 -1.61
N ALA A 11 3.21 33.52 -2.54
CA ALA A 11 2.75 32.30 -3.21
C ALA A 11 2.74 31.12 -2.23
N ILE A 12 3.78 30.98 -1.40
CA ILE A 12 3.85 29.99 -0.33
C ILE A 12 2.76 30.28 0.72
N SER A 13 2.55 31.52 1.14
CA SER A 13 1.46 31.88 2.06
C SER A 13 0.08 31.67 1.44
N ALA A 14 -0.12 31.96 0.15
CA ALA A 14 -1.39 31.65 -0.54
C ALA A 14 -1.59 30.15 -0.72
N PHE A 15 -0.53 29.40 -1.00
CA PHE A 15 -0.55 27.93 -1.04
C PHE A 15 -0.82 27.36 0.36
N ILE A 16 -0.21 27.91 1.39
CA ILE A 16 -0.43 27.60 2.80
C ILE A 16 -1.88 27.90 3.21
N MET A 17 -2.42 29.08 2.86
CA MET A 17 -3.82 29.44 3.18
C MET A 17 -4.86 28.58 2.46
N LEU A 18 -4.53 27.93 1.37
CA LEU A 18 -5.40 26.95 0.70
C LEU A 18 -5.54 25.63 1.51
N PHE A 19 -4.64 25.38 2.47
CA PHE A 19 -4.55 24.14 3.22
C PHE A 19 -4.72 24.28 4.73
N THR A 20 -4.91 25.50 5.24
CA THR A 20 -5.01 25.74 6.69
C THR A 20 -6.35 26.39 7.07
N SER A 21 -7.17 25.66 7.81
CA SER A 21 -8.07 26.26 8.78
C SER A 21 -7.55 25.90 10.16
N PRO A 22 -7.15 26.88 10.99
CA PRO A 22 -6.76 26.58 12.37
C PRO A 22 -7.97 26.07 13.14
N GLY A 23 -7.95 24.77 13.51
CA GLY A 23 -8.86 24.21 14.52
C GLY A 23 -10.36 24.23 14.27
N GLY A 24 -10.83 24.58 13.07
CA GLY A 24 -12.25 24.65 12.73
C GLY A 24 -12.69 23.52 11.80
N HIS A 25 -13.87 22.97 12.02
CA HIS A 25 -14.52 22.10 11.05
C HIS A 25 -14.62 22.83 9.71
N ILE A 26 -13.86 22.38 8.71
CA ILE A 26 -13.99 22.89 7.35
C ILE A 26 -15.40 22.53 6.88
N ARG A 27 -16.24 23.53 6.64
CA ARG A 27 -17.50 23.32 5.93
C ARG A 27 -17.16 22.87 4.52
N GLN A 28 -17.31 21.58 4.27
CA GLN A 28 -17.06 21.01 2.95
C GLN A 28 -18.22 21.37 2.03
N PRO A 29 -17.98 21.97 0.86
CA PRO A 29 -19.03 22.30 -0.11
C PRO A 29 -19.49 21.01 -0.80
N ARG A 30 -20.35 20.26 -0.14
CA ARG A 30 -20.89 19.00 -0.63
C ARG A 30 -22.16 19.22 -1.44
N ALA A 31 -22.29 18.50 -2.55
CA ALA A 31 -23.53 18.36 -3.30
C ALA A 31 -24.36 17.21 -2.67
N ALA A 32 -24.95 17.43 -1.52
CA ALA A 32 -25.59 16.37 -0.71
C ALA A 32 -26.75 15.65 -1.42
N ASP A 33 -27.44 16.31 -2.33
CA ASP A 33 -28.46 15.75 -3.21
C ASP A 33 -27.92 14.71 -4.22
N LYS A 34 -26.65 14.86 -4.60
CA LYS A 34 -25.94 13.96 -5.52
C LYS A 34 -24.92 13.03 -4.82
N CYS A 35 -24.59 13.35 -3.59
CA CYS A 35 -23.56 12.68 -2.78
C CYS A 35 -24.09 12.42 -1.36
N PRO A 36 -24.99 11.46 -1.14
CA PRO A 36 -25.54 11.15 0.19
C PRO A 36 -24.46 10.64 1.16
N ASP A 37 -24.79 10.63 2.47
CA ASP A 37 -23.90 10.13 3.52
C ASP A 37 -23.67 8.63 3.42
N PHE A 38 -24.67 7.92 2.90
CA PHE A 38 -24.66 6.46 2.81
C PHE A 38 -25.41 5.99 1.56
N TYR A 39 -24.85 4.99 0.89
CA TYR A 39 -25.50 4.25 -0.20
C TYR A 39 -25.61 2.78 0.18
N GLY A 40 -26.63 2.10 -0.30
CA GLY A 40 -26.84 0.68 -0.07
C GLY A 40 -27.44 0.37 1.29
N GLU A 41 -27.17 -0.79 1.82
CA GLU A 41 -27.65 -1.28 3.12
C GLU A 41 -26.47 -1.84 3.91
N ALA A 42 -26.56 -1.80 5.25
CA ALA A 42 -25.57 -2.41 6.11
C ALA A 42 -25.41 -3.90 5.76
N ALA A 43 -24.17 -4.33 5.65
CA ALA A 43 -23.85 -5.72 5.32
C ALA A 43 -24.11 -6.64 6.51
N VAL A 44 -24.34 -7.89 6.22
CA VAL A 44 -24.28 -8.99 7.20
C VAL A 44 -22.95 -9.70 7.01
N ALA A 45 -22.21 -9.89 8.09
CA ALA A 45 -20.96 -10.62 8.03
C ALA A 45 -21.19 -12.02 7.44
N ASN A 46 -20.39 -12.37 6.47
CA ASN A 46 -20.40 -13.66 5.81
C ASN A 46 -18.95 -14.16 5.68
N PRO A 47 -18.39 -14.75 6.76
CA PRO A 47 -17.02 -15.19 6.79
C PRO A 47 -16.65 -16.06 5.60
N LEU A 48 -15.43 -15.88 5.10
CA LEU A 48 -14.92 -16.76 4.06
C LEU A 48 -14.64 -18.12 4.70
N GLU A 49 -15.34 -19.14 4.20
CA GLU A 49 -15.10 -20.50 4.64
C GLU A 49 -13.69 -20.92 4.22
N ASP A 50 -13.11 -21.80 5.01
CA ASP A 50 -11.75 -22.33 4.82
C ASP A 50 -11.70 -23.34 3.66
N ASP A 51 -12.34 -23.00 2.52
CA ASP A 51 -12.42 -23.81 1.29
C ASP A 51 -11.06 -23.84 0.60
N GLY A 52 -10.06 -24.39 1.31
CA GLY A 52 -8.72 -24.60 0.80
C GLY A 52 -7.80 -23.39 0.99
N ASN A 53 -8.09 -22.50 1.91
CA ASN A 53 -7.09 -21.51 2.32
C ASN A 53 -5.97 -22.20 3.10
N ILE A 54 -4.73 -21.92 2.73
CA ILE A 54 -3.56 -22.31 3.50
C ILE A 54 -3.14 -21.11 4.34
N PRO A 55 -3.17 -21.21 5.68
CA PRO A 55 -2.77 -20.09 6.54
C PRO A 55 -1.35 -19.63 6.21
N ILE A 56 -1.15 -18.31 6.16
CA ILE A 56 0.17 -17.73 5.97
C ILE A 56 1.00 -17.99 7.22
N PRO A 57 2.25 -18.46 7.09
CA PRO A 57 3.12 -18.63 8.24
C PRO A 57 3.44 -17.29 8.91
N GLN A 58 3.17 -17.17 10.22
CA GLN A 58 3.55 -15.99 10.98
C GLN A 58 5.06 -15.74 10.88
N HIS A 59 5.44 -14.58 10.39
CA HIS A 59 6.84 -14.20 10.28
C HIS A 59 7.54 -14.13 11.64
N PRO A 60 8.74 -14.75 11.82
CA PRO A 60 9.37 -14.85 13.13
C PRO A 60 9.68 -13.52 13.81
N TYR A 61 9.95 -12.48 13.03
CA TYR A 61 10.43 -11.17 13.51
C TYR A 61 9.40 -10.05 13.38
N LEU A 62 8.42 -10.15 12.48
CA LEU A 62 7.35 -9.15 12.35
C LEU A 62 6.31 -9.31 13.46
N ALA A 63 5.63 -8.22 13.78
CA ALA A 63 4.44 -8.22 14.62
C ALA A 63 3.34 -9.10 14.01
N ASP A 64 2.25 -9.30 14.74
CA ASP A 64 1.15 -10.16 14.31
C ASP A 64 0.59 -9.71 12.96
N GLU A 65 0.08 -10.67 12.19
CA GLU A 65 -0.54 -10.40 10.90
C GLU A 65 -1.67 -9.40 11.02
N GLY A 66 -1.84 -8.56 9.98
CA GLY A 66 -2.78 -7.45 9.98
C GLY A 66 -2.29 -6.19 10.66
N THR A 67 -1.25 -6.25 11.51
CA THR A 67 -0.75 -5.08 12.26
C THR A 67 0.63 -4.61 11.84
N ASN A 68 1.34 -5.37 11.00
CA ASN A 68 2.79 -5.27 10.84
C ASN A 68 3.27 -4.44 9.63
N GLY A 69 2.39 -3.91 8.82
CA GLY A 69 2.82 -3.13 7.65
C GLY A 69 1.70 -2.83 6.65
N MET A 70 2.07 -2.27 5.51
CA MET A 70 1.13 -1.82 4.48
C MET A 70 0.24 -2.96 3.96
N HIS A 71 0.78 -4.16 3.80
CA HIS A 71 0.12 -5.30 3.19
C HIS A 71 -0.36 -6.35 4.21
N GLY A 72 -0.29 -6.03 5.49
CA GLY A 72 -0.82 -6.84 6.59
C GLY A 72 0.02 -8.06 6.97
N ASN A 73 0.82 -8.61 6.06
CA ASN A 73 1.70 -9.76 6.32
C ASN A 73 2.88 -9.81 5.33
N SER A 74 3.84 -10.69 5.56
CA SER A 74 5.06 -10.79 4.75
C SER A 74 4.84 -11.39 3.35
N TYR A 75 3.68 -12.01 3.09
CA TYR A 75 3.26 -12.49 1.77
C TYR A 75 2.58 -11.39 0.94
N ASN A 76 2.29 -10.23 1.55
CA ASN A 76 1.62 -9.09 0.94
C ASN A 76 0.22 -9.45 0.38
N THR A 77 -0.58 -10.18 1.15
CA THR A 77 -1.90 -10.63 0.68
C THR A 77 -3.00 -9.60 0.81
N ASP A 78 -2.78 -8.51 1.53
CA ASP A 78 -3.76 -7.46 1.76
C ASP A 78 -5.07 -7.96 2.40
N THR A 79 -4.97 -9.01 3.22
CA THR A 79 -6.09 -9.64 3.93
C THR A 79 -5.93 -9.54 5.44
N TYR A 80 -7.07 -9.52 6.12
CA TYR A 80 -7.18 -9.50 7.58
C TYR A 80 -8.11 -10.61 8.05
N ASP A 81 -7.74 -11.29 9.12
CA ASP A 81 -8.51 -12.36 9.79
C ASP A 81 -9.41 -11.82 10.90
N TYR A 82 -9.74 -10.55 10.88
CA TYR A 82 -10.68 -9.87 11.78
C TYR A 82 -11.64 -8.98 11.03
N MET A 83 -12.74 -8.63 11.71
CA MET A 83 -13.85 -7.91 11.08
C MET A 83 -13.47 -6.47 10.77
N GLY A 84 -13.83 -6.01 9.57
CA GLY A 84 -13.94 -4.60 9.25
C GLY A 84 -15.39 -4.09 9.40
N PRO A 85 -15.63 -2.80 9.12
CA PRO A 85 -16.97 -2.21 9.23
C PRO A 85 -18.01 -2.91 8.33
N LEU A 86 -19.23 -3.05 8.84
CA LEU A 86 -20.38 -3.58 8.11
C LEU A 86 -21.33 -2.49 7.61
N GLY A 87 -21.04 -1.22 7.89
CA GLY A 87 -21.89 -0.08 7.56
C GLY A 87 -23.09 0.08 8.50
N ILE A 88 -22.99 -0.41 9.74
CA ILE A 88 -24.08 -0.33 10.75
C ILE A 88 -23.99 1.03 11.47
N ASN A 89 -24.88 1.97 11.13
CA ASN A 89 -24.85 3.34 11.68
C ASN A 89 -23.42 3.92 11.70
N PRO A 90 -22.75 4.02 10.56
CA PRO A 90 -21.32 4.31 10.52
C PRO A 90 -21.01 5.70 11.03
N VAL A 91 -19.95 5.81 11.83
CA VAL A 91 -19.41 7.09 12.30
C VAL A 91 -18.04 7.30 11.65
N VAL A 92 -17.86 8.47 11.06
CA VAL A 92 -16.62 8.89 10.43
C VAL A 92 -15.97 9.98 11.25
N LYS A 93 -14.75 9.73 11.71
CA LYS A 93 -13.88 10.74 12.33
C LYS A 93 -12.73 11.07 11.39
N SER A 94 -12.26 12.29 11.42
CA SER A 94 -11.07 12.69 10.66
C SER A 94 -10.24 13.70 11.44
N ARG A 95 -8.92 13.63 11.27
CA ARG A 95 -8.00 14.56 11.91
C ARG A 95 -6.86 14.91 10.96
N SER A 96 -6.57 16.22 10.85
CA SER A 96 -5.36 16.67 10.18
C SER A 96 -4.13 16.36 11.03
N MET A 97 -3.16 15.66 10.44
CA MET A 97 -1.92 15.28 11.15
C MET A 97 -0.89 16.40 11.18
N ASN A 98 -1.13 17.50 10.48
CA ASN A 98 -0.20 18.64 10.43
C ASN A 98 -0.94 19.94 10.10
N VAL A 99 -0.37 21.08 10.47
CA VAL A 99 -0.87 22.42 10.13
C VAL A 99 -0.99 22.63 8.61
N PHE A 100 -0.20 21.91 7.81
CA PHE A 100 -0.18 21.99 6.35
C PHE A 100 -0.74 20.74 5.67
N GLY A 101 -1.63 19.98 6.33
CA GLY A 101 -1.99 18.66 5.89
C GLY A 101 -0.87 17.67 6.15
N GLY A 102 -0.93 16.50 5.57
CA GLY A 102 0.11 15.48 5.68
C GLY A 102 -0.48 14.14 5.34
N LEU A 103 -0.03 13.59 4.21
CA LEU A 103 -0.38 12.23 3.84
C LEU A 103 0.11 11.28 4.93
N VAL A 104 -0.78 10.45 5.41
CA VAL A 104 -0.45 9.32 6.27
C VAL A 104 -0.25 8.11 5.36
N ALA A 105 0.94 7.53 5.43
CA ALA A 105 1.28 6.33 4.67
C ALA A 105 0.92 5.05 5.47
N THR A 106 1.77 4.06 5.46
CA THR A 106 1.59 2.77 6.16
C THR A 106 1.12 2.96 7.60
N LEU A 107 0.02 2.29 7.93
CA LEU A 107 -0.55 2.24 9.28
C LEU A 107 -0.24 0.88 9.90
N MET A 108 0.32 0.88 11.10
CA MET A 108 0.63 -0.30 11.90
C MET A 108 -0.01 -0.14 13.27
N PHE A 109 -0.26 -1.24 13.97
CA PHE A 109 -0.86 -1.19 15.31
C PHE A 109 0.06 -1.84 16.34
N ASP A 110 0.35 -1.11 17.41
CA ASP A 110 1.10 -1.68 18.53
C ASP A 110 0.24 -2.62 19.38
N SER A 111 0.86 -3.31 20.33
CA SER A 111 0.19 -4.25 21.24
C SER A 111 -0.87 -3.61 22.16
N LYS A 112 -0.91 -2.27 22.21
CA LYS A 112 -1.93 -1.49 22.93
C LYS A 112 -3.05 -0.97 22.01
N GLY A 113 -3.02 -1.32 20.73
CA GLY A 113 -3.99 -0.87 19.72
C GLY A 113 -3.79 0.58 19.28
N ARG A 114 -2.64 1.21 19.57
CA ARG A 114 -2.32 2.56 19.07
C ARG A 114 -1.77 2.47 17.66
N ILE A 115 -1.99 3.51 16.87
CA ILE A 115 -1.53 3.57 15.48
C ILE A 115 -0.10 4.10 15.43
N MET A 116 0.77 3.37 14.77
CA MET A 116 2.10 3.81 14.37
C MET A 116 2.11 4.06 12.86
N CYS A 117 2.50 5.25 12.44
CA CYS A 117 2.50 5.58 11.03
C CYS A 117 3.52 6.65 10.67
N ILE A 118 3.84 6.75 9.36
CA ILE A 118 4.61 7.85 8.83
C ILE A 118 3.67 8.87 8.21
N SER A 119 3.84 10.13 8.60
CA SER A 119 3.16 11.26 7.97
C SER A 119 4.18 12.18 7.30
N GLY A 120 3.95 12.43 6.01
CA GLY A 120 4.83 13.27 5.21
C GLY A 120 4.12 14.44 4.55
N ASN A 121 4.81 15.58 4.49
CA ASN A 121 4.40 16.73 3.70
C ASN A 121 5.63 17.50 3.19
N VAL A 122 5.39 18.64 2.53
CA VAL A 122 6.47 19.49 1.99
C VAL A 122 7.43 20.05 3.04
N VAL A 123 7.06 20.02 4.33
CA VAL A 123 7.89 20.52 5.45
C VAL A 123 8.79 19.42 6.03
N GLY A 124 8.36 18.15 5.94
CA GLY A 124 9.12 17.02 6.44
C GLY A 124 8.31 15.77 6.69
N PHE A 125 9.02 14.72 7.05
CA PHE A 125 8.48 13.44 7.44
C PHE A 125 8.55 13.26 8.94
N ARG A 126 7.60 12.54 9.52
CA ARG A 126 7.53 12.22 10.94
C ARG A 126 7.01 10.81 11.14
N LEU A 127 7.59 10.12 12.10
CA LEU A 127 6.99 8.91 12.66
C LEU A 127 6.06 9.35 13.81
N LEU A 128 4.82 8.92 13.76
CA LEU A 128 3.75 9.28 14.70
C LEU A 128 3.30 8.06 15.49
N LEU A 129 2.96 8.28 16.75
CA LEU A 129 2.12 7.40 17.57
C LEU A 129 0.80 8.12 17.79
N ILE A 130 -0.32 7.45 17.47
CA ILE A 130 -1.65 8.06 17.44
C ILE A 130 -2.61 7.19 18.26
N ASP A 131 -3.45 7.83 19.04
CA ASP A 131 -4.58 7.17 19.72
C ASP A 131 -5.65 6.79 18.69
N ALA A 132 -6.02 5.52 18.63
CA ALA A 132 -6.92 4.98 17.61
C ALA A 132 -8.38 5.45 17.75
N ASP A 133 -8.81 5.85 18.97
CA ASP A 133 -10.16 6.33 19.22
C ASP A 133 -10.34 7.81 18.94
N THR A 134 -9.39 8.63 19.35
CA THR A 134 -9.44 10.10 19.24
C THR A 134 -8.70 10.65 18.05
N LEU A 135 -7.85 9.84 17.42
CA LEU A 135 -6.86 10.21 16.40
C LEU A 135 -5.86 11.26 16.89
N GLU A 136 -5.67 11.41 18.21
CA GLU A 136 -4.69 12.34 18.79
C GLU A 136 -3.27 11.82 18.68
N ILE A 137 -2.34 12.71 18.31
CA ILE A 137 -0.92 12.38 18.28
C ILE A 137 -0.42 12.30 19.72
N LEU A 138 0.02 11.12 20.13
CA LEU A 138 0.56 10.84 21.45
C LEU A 138 2.07 11.09 21.52
N ALA A 139 2.78 10.76 20.43
CA ALA A 139 4.21 11.02 20.29
C ALA A 139 4.59 11.24 18.83
N GLU A 140 5.62 12.02 18.57
CA GLU A 140 6.17 12.22 17.25
C GLU A 140 7.70 12.35 17.26
N THR A 141 8.35 11.88 16.19
CA THR A 141 9.76 12.15 15.91
C THR A 141 9.96 12.50 14.45
N ARG A 142 10.92 13.38 14.17
CA ARG A 142 11.22 13.80 12.80
C ARG A 142 12.08 12.77 12.09
N LEU A 143 11.78 12.56 10.83
CA LEU A 143 12.56 11.78 9.88
C LEU A 143 13.22 12.72 8.87
N PRO A 144 14.34 12.32 8.23
CA PRO A 144 14.99 13.10 7.19
C PRO A 144 14.02 13.39 6.01
N GLN A 145 14.16 14.59 5.43
CA GLN A 145 13.35 14.99 4.27
C GLN A 145 13.89 14.37 2.98
N ARG A 146 13.00 13.95 2.09
CA ARG A 146 13.37 13.42 0.76
C ARG A 146 14.11 14.46 -0.06
N ALA A 147 15.17 14.03 -0.76
CA ALA A 147 15.89 14.87 -1.71
C ALA A 147 14.98 15.34 -2.86
N SER A 148 14.11 14.47 -3.37
CA SER A 148 13.10 14.76 -4.38
C SER A 148 12.16 15.90 -3.97
N THR A 149 11.70 15.92 -2.73
CA THR A 149 10.85 17.00 -2.19
C THR A 149 11.61 18.32 -2.14
N ILE A 150 12.88 18.30 -1.69
CA ILE A 150 13.73 19.49 -1.68
C ILE A 150 13.97 20.02 -3.08
N GLU A 151 14.22 19.13 -4.04
CA GLU A 151 14.42 19.49 -5.45
C GLU A 151 13.13 20.01 -6.10
N ALA A 152 11.98 19.34 -5.84
CA ALA A 152 10.67 19.79 -6.31
C ALA A 152 10.33 21.22 -5.85
N ILE A 153 10.62 21.53 -4.59
CA ILE A 153 10.43 22.90 -4.05
C ILE A 153 11.36 23.90 -4.77
N LYS A 154 12.62 23.53 -5.03
CA LYS A 154 13.59 24.39 -5.71
C LYS A 154 13.27 24.61 -7.19
N SER A 155 12.81 23.58 -7.89
CA SER A 155 12.51 23.61 -9.33
C SER A 155 11.05 23.98 -9.64
N PHE A 156 10.17 24.03 -8.65
CA PHE A 156 8.71 24.13 -8.80
C PHE A 156 8.10 22.99 -9.62
N ASP A 157 8.75 21.84 -9.63
CA ASP A 157 8.30 20.61 -10.30
C ASP A 157 7.81 19.60 -9.23
N PHE A 158 6.52 19.69 -8.90
CA PHE A 158 5.93 18.90 -7.82
C PHE A 158 5.57 17.46 -8.22
N ASP A 159 5.63 17.13 -9.51
CA ASP A 159 5.39 15.75 -9.97
C ASP A 159 6.49 14.79 -9.46
N LYS A 160 7.69 15.31 -9.20
CA LYS A 160 8.79 14.56 -8.58
C LYS A 160 8.47 14.02 -7.18
N ILE A 161 7.52 14.63 -6.46
CA ILE A 161 7.13 14.17 -5.11
C ILE A 161 6.30 12.90 -5.18
N SER A 162 5.42 12.80 -6.19
CA SER A 162 4.47 11.70 -6.31
C SER A 162 5.11 10.38 -6.75
N SER A 163 6.24 10.45 -7.45
CA SER A 163 6.99 9.27 -7.91
C SER A 163 8.04 8.74 -6.94
N ASP A 164 8.29 9.43 -5.83
CA ASP A 164 9.29 9.03 -4.83
C ASP A 164 8.63 8.30 -3.66
N THR A 165 8.85 6.99 -3.58
CA THR A 165 8.38 6.09 -2.51
C THR A 165 9.38 5.93 -1.36
N SER A 166 10.51 6.65 -1.36
CA SER A 166 11.53 6.58 -0.30
C SER A 166 11.08 7.19 1.04
N GLY A 167 11.98 7.20 2.01
CA GLY A 167 11.80 7.91 3.28
C GLY A 167 10.77 7.28 4.22
N GLY A 168 10.56 5.97 4.11
CA GLY A 168 9.72 5.19 4.98
C GLY A 168 8.26 5.09 4.53
N ALA A 169 7.95 5.34 3.25
CA ALA A 169 6.62 5.04 2.72
C ALA A 169 6.26 3.57 2.96
N TYR A 170 7.23 2.68 2.73
CA TYR A 170 7.20 1.32 3.24
C TYR A 170 7.91 1.28 4.59
N CYS A 171 7.25 0.76 5.60
CA CYS A 171 7.80 0.49 6.91
C CYS A 171 7.07 -0.70 7.52
N HIS A 172 7.74 -1.41 8.42
CA HIS A 172 7.23 -2.64 9.01
C HIS A 172 7.31 -2.58 10.51
N LEU A 173 6.38 -3.25 11.20
CA LEU A 173 6.40 -3.39 12.64
C LEU A 173 7.02 -4.73 13.02
N LEU A 174 8.11 -4.69 13.76
CA LEU A 174 8.73 -5.85 14.35
C LEU A 174 8.03 -6.23 15.66
N LYS A 175 8.18 -7.48 16.09
CA LYS A 175 7.73 -7.93 17.42
C LYS A 175 8.24 -7.00 18.52
N GLY A 176 7.39 -6.72 19.50
CA GLY A 176 7.68 -5.83 20.61
C GLY A 176 7.49 -4.36 20.27
N ASP A 177 6.58 -4.05 19.34
CA ASP A 177 6.15 -2.70 18.97
C ASP A 177 7.30 -1.82 18.44
N ARG A 178 8.15 -2.38 17.57
CA ARG A 178 9.38 -1.76 17.06
C ARG A 178 9.32 -1.52 15.55
N PRO A 179 8.96 -0.32 15.09
CA PRO A 179 9.01 -0.01 13.66
C PRO A 179 10.43 -0.05 13.11
N ILE A 180 10.61 -0.70 11.95
CA ILE A 180 11.83 -0.64 11.12
C ILE A 180 11.57 0.25 9.91
N ILE A 181 12.47 1.19 9.64
CA ILE A 181 12.31 2.24 8.64
C ILE A 181 13.62 2.47 7.91
N GLY A 182 13.60 2.39 6.56
CA GLY A 182 14.66 2.92 5.72
C GLY A 182 14.41 4.41 5.44
N ASN A 183 15.24 5.29 6.00
CA ASN A 183 15.03 6.72 5.86
C ASN A 183 15.72 7.35 4.63
N SER A 184 15.44 8.61 4.35
CA SER A 184 15.97 9.34 3.17
C SER A 184 17.46 9.67 3.24
N ASP A 185 18.13 9.46 4.38
CA ASP A 185 19.59 9.59 4.50
C ASP A 185 20.32 8.26 4.23
N ASN A 186 19.57 7.22 3.82
CA ASN A 186 20.06 5.86 3.64
C ASN A 186 20.52 5.21 4.95
N VAL A 187 19.81 5.46 6.03
CA VAL A 187 19.97 4.80 7.32
C VAL A 187 18.74 3.95 7.60
N ILE A 188 18.93 2.69 7.92
CA ILE A 188 17.88 1.78 8.38
C ILE A 188 17.84 1.88 9.90
N GLN A 189 16.67 2.22 10.46
CA GLN A 189 16.51 2.46 11.89
C GLN A 189 15.36 1.60 12.46
N ILE A 190 15.61 1.00 13.61
CA ILE A 190 14.58 0.40 14.45
C ILE A 190 14.28 1.38 15.58
N TYR A 191 13.00 1.72 15.72
CA TYR A 191 12.51 2.59 16.79
C TYR A 191 11.82 1.76 17.88
N CYS A 192 11.74 2.34 19.08
CA CYS A 192 10.94 1.85 20.19
C CYS A 192 10.23 3.01 20.89
N ILE A 193 9.19 2.71 21.67
CA ILE A 193 8.49 3.66 22.52
C ILE A 193 9.04 3.56 23.93
N ASP A 194 9.55 4.69 24.49
CA ASP A 194 9.86 4.83 25.90
C ASP A 194 8.73 5.57 26.62
N GLU A 195 8.15 4.94 27.63
CA GLU A 195 7.09 5.51 28.47
C GLU A 195 7.55 5.75 29.91
N SER A 196 8.83 5.67 30.20
CA SER A 196 9.40 5.82 31.56
C SER A 196 9.19 7.21 32.17
N SER A 197 9.02 8.25 31.32
CA SER A 197 8.73 9.62 31.76
C SER A 197 7.25 9.88 32.08
N GLY A 198 6.36 8.89 31.84
CA GLY A 198 4.91 9.04 31.99
C GLY A 198 4.19 9.52 30.71
N SER A 199 4.94 9.84 29.66
CA SER A 199 4.43 10.14 28.31
C SER A 199 5.24 9.33 27.28
N PRO A 200 4.63 8.84 26.20
CA PRO A 200 5.36 8.09 25.19
C PRO A 200 6.33 8.98 24.42
N GLU A 201 7.55 8.48 24.20
CA GLU A 201 8.58 9.13 23.41
C GLU A 201 9.23 8.12 22.47
N TRP A 202 9.51 8.55 21.23
CA TRP A 202 10.25 7.73 20.27
C TRP A 202 11.74 7.74 20.56
N LYS A 203 12.35 6.56 20.54
CA LYS A 203 13.81 6.37 20.61
C LYS A 203 14.29 5.47 19.50
N VAL A 204 15.47 5.74 18.96
CA VAL A 204 16.19 4.82 18.09
C VAL A 204 16.83 3.74 18.96
N GLU A 205 16.44 2.49 18.73
CA GLU A 205 16.99 1.32 19.43
C GLU A 205 18.23 0.81 18.70
N LYS A 206 18.17 0.77 17.36
CA LYS A 206 19.25 0.28 16.50
C LYS A 206 19.24 0.98 15.16
N GLU A 207 20.45 1.16 14.57
CA GLU A 207 20.58 1.74 13.24
C GLU A 207 21.75 1.13 12.46
N TRP A 208 21.62 1.15 11.13
CA TRP A 208 22.66 0.79 10.16
C TRP A 208 22.74 1.91 9.11
N ASP A 209 23.91 2.56 9.04
CA ASP A 209 24.22 3.49 7.94
C ASP A 209 24.68 2.70 6.73
N VAL A 210 23.78 2.54 5.75
CA VAL A 210 24.09 1.82 4.50
C VAL A 210 24.59 2.76 3.39
N LYS A 211 24.55 4.07 3.60
CA LYS A 211 25.00 5.08 2.63
C LYS A 211 26.41 4.86 2.09
N PRO A 212 27.42 4.49 2.93
CA PRO A 212 28.79 4.25 2.44
C PRO A 212 28.92 3.11 1.42
N TYR A 213 27.93 2.22 1.38
CA TYR A 213 27.91 1.06 0.47
C TYR A 213 27.16 1.36 -0.83
N LEU A 214 26.34 2.41 -0.87
CA LEU A 214 25.46 2.74 -1.99
C LEU A 214 26.13 3.70 -2.97
N PRO A 215 25.88 3.56 -4.28
CA PRO A 215 26.25 4.57 -5.27
C PRO A 215 25.63 5.94 -4.94
N GLU A 216 26.30 7.01 -5.40
CA GLU A 216 25.74 8.37 -5.28
C GLU A 216 24.40 8.48 -5.99
N GLY A 217 23.41 9.06 -5.33
CA GLY A 217 22.06 9.21 -5.86
C GLY A 217 21.12 8.04 -5.56
N SER A 218 21.61 6.95 -4.96
CA SER A 218 20.76 5.87 -4.48
C SER A 218 19.99 6.28 -3.22
N TYR A 219 18.76 5.79 -3.08
CA TYR A 219 17.94 5.99 -1.90
C TYR A 219 17.08 4.76 -1.61
N LEU A 220 16.91 4.49 -0.32
CA LEU A 220 16.18 3.33 0.17
C LEU A 220 14.69 3.41 -0.20
N THR A 221 14.17 2.34 -0.75
CA THR A 221 12.74 2.11 -0.95
C THR A 221 12.15 1.38 0.26
N ASP A 222 12.79 0.29 0.70
CA ASP A 222 12.28 -0.52 1.81
C ASP A 222 13.41 -1.27 2.54
N ALA A 223 13.13 -1.72 3.78
CA ALA A 223 13.99 -2.58 4.58
C ALA A 223 13.15 -3.47 5.50
N ILE A 224 13.37 -4.79 5.46
CA ILE A 224 12.56 -5.77 6.18
C ILE A 224 13.42 -6.99 6.57
N PRO A 225 13.24 -7.61 7.76
CA PRO A 225 13.95 -8.83 8.13
C PRO A 225 13.44 -10.04 7.34
N ASP A 226 14.34 -10.98 7.04
CA ASP A 226 13.97 -12.31 6.57
C ASP A 226 13.60 -13.26 7.73
N TYR A 227 13.29 -14.52 7.42
CA TYR A 227 12.92 -15.53 8.42
C TYR A 227 14.07 -15.95 9.34
N GLU A 228 15.31 -15.56 9.03
CA GLU A 228 16.51 -15.80 9.86
C GLU A 228 16.91 -14.55 10.67
N GLY A 229 16.26 -13.40 10.42
CA GLY A 229 16.49 -12.13 11.10
C GLY A 229 17.51 -11.23 10.44
N ASN A 230 18.02 -11.60 9.25
CA ASN A 230 18.86 -10.70 8.45
C ASN A 230 17.98 -9.61 7.83
N ILE A 231 18.55 -8.43 7.60
CA ILE A 231 17.78 -7.32 7.02
C ILE A 231 18.06 -7.26 5.52
N TRP A 232 17.02 -7.47 4.73
CA TRP A 232 17.03 -7.19 3.30
C TRP A 232 16.53 -5.78 3.05
N PHE A 233 17.15 -5.08 2.13
CA PHE A 233 16.72 -3.75 1.72
C PHE A 233 16.90 -3.55 0.22
N VAL A 234 16.11 -2.67 -0.34
CA VAL A 234 16.17 -2.30 -1.75
C VAL A 234 16.25 -0.79 -1.90
N THR A 235 16.86 -0.37 -2.99
CA THR A 235 16.90 1.03 -3.38
C THR A 235 16.16 1.23 -4.68
N ARG A 236 15.67 2.45 -4.91
CA ARG A 236 14.99 2.79 -6.16
C ARG A 236 15.86 2.51 -7.40
N PRO A 237 17.14 2.87 -7.46
CA PRO A 237 17.98 2.59 -8.63
C PRO A 237 18.39 1.13 -8.80
N GLY A 238 17.88 0.18 -8.02
CA GLY A 238 18.03 -1.26 -8.23
C GLY A 238 19.14 -1.94 -7.44
N GLU A 239 19.65 -1.36 -6.36
CA GLU A 239 20.50 -2.10 -5.41
C GLU A 239 19.62 -3.00 -4.54
N VAL A 240 20.04 -4.26 -4.38
CA VAL A 240 19.50 -5.23 -3.45
C VAL A 240 20.55 -5.49 -2.38
N GLY A 241 20.24 -5.13 -1.14
CA GLY A 241 21.15 -5.20 -0.02
C GLY A 241 20.76 -6.24 1.00
N TYR A 242 21.75 -6.71 1.72
CA TYR A 242 21.64 -7.71 2.79
C TYR A 242 22.55 -7.31 3.96
N ILE A 243 22.00 -7.31 5.16
CA ILE A 243 22.74 -7.10 6.41
C ILE A 243 22.65 -8.38 7.21
N ASP A 244 23.75 -9.04 7.45
CA ASP A 244 23.82 -10.25 8.26
C ASP A 244 23.49 -9.91 9.73
N ALA A 245 22.51 -10.61 10.32
CA ALA A 245 22.03 -10.33 11.66
C ALA A 245 23.07 -10.55 12.77
N LYS A 246 24.11 -11.37 12.51
CA LYS A 246 25.12 -11.75 13.51
C LYS A 246 26.39 -10.92 13.40
N THR A 247 26.83 -10.67 12.15
CA THR A 247 28.10 -9.97 11.87
C THR A 247 27.89 -8.49 11.58
N GLU A 248 26.67 -8.08 11.25
CA GLU A 248 26.28 -6.74 10.78
C GLU A 248 26.99 -6.35 9.46
N GLU A 249 27.57 -7.31 8.75
CA GLU A 249 28.20 -7.08 7.45
C GLU A 249 27.14 -6.74 6.41
N VAL A 250 27.38 -5.64 5.68
CA VAL A 250 26.51 -5.19 4.58
C VAL A 250 27.06 -5.70 3.27
N LYS A 251 26.21 -6.33 2.47
CA LYS A 251 26.51 -6.83 1.13
C LYS A 251 25.48 -6.35 0.14
N LEU A 252 25.89 -6.11 -1.09
CA LEU A 252 25.04 -5.56 -2.14
C LEU A 252 25.16 -6.35 -3.44
N MET A 253 24.06 -6.38 -4.17
CA MET A 253 23.98 -6.72 -5.58
C MET A 253 23.26 -5.59 -6.32
N LYS A 254 23.74 -5.24 -7.53
CA LYS A 254 23.10 -4.25 -8.41
C LYS A 254 22.36 -4.95 -9.54
N LEU A 255 21.10 -4.58 -9.75
CA LEU A 255 20.35 -4.88 -10.97
C LEU A 255 20.61 -3.77 -11.98
N GLU A 256 21.51 -4.02 -12.92
CA GLU A 256 21.99 -3.00 -13.84
C GLU A 256 20.90 -2.52 -14.80
N GLY A 257 20.61 -1.22 -14.77
CA GLY A 257 19.61 -0.58 -15.63
C GLY A 257 18.16 -0.86 -15.24
N GLU A 258 17.92 -1.38 -14.04
CA GLU A 258 16.57 -1.65 -13.52
C GLU A 258 16.26 -0.78 -12.30
N GLU A 259 14.98 -0.49 -12.09
CA GLU A 259 14.47 0.24 -10.93
C GLU A 259 13.58 -0.65 -10.06
N ILE A 260 13.64 -0.46 -8.73
CA ILE A 260 12.77 -1.15 -7.76
C ILE A 260 11.90 -0.11 -7.06
N GLN A 261 10.62 -0.09 -7.38
CA GLN A 261 9.66 0.87 -6.84
C GLN A 261 8.97 0.37 -5.58
N ASN A 262 8.68 -0.93 -5.52
CA ASN A 262 7.80 -1.54 -4.55
C ASN A 262 8.56 -2.18 -3.39
N THR A 263 7.83 -2.51 -2.31
CA THR A 263 8.36 -3.30 -1.20
C THR A 263 8.62 -4.75 -1.62
N LEU A 264 9.29 -5.49 -0.76
CA LEU A 264 9.59 -6.90 -0.91
C LEU A 264 8.45 -7.77 -0.39
N ALA A 265 8.29 -8.97 -0.95
CA ALA A 265 7.56 -10.05 -0.29
C ALA A 265 8.58 -11.06 0.27
N ILE A 266 8.36 -11.53 1.49
CA ILE A 266 9.30 -12.41 2.19
C ILE A 266 8.55 -13.60 2.76
N CYS A 267 9.07 -14.78 2.48
CA CYS A 267 8.59 -16.02 3.06
C CYS A 267 9.76 -16.92 3.46
N GLU A 268 9.44 -18.09 4.02
CA GLU A 268 10.42 -19.07 4.48
C GLU A 268 11.34 -19.63 3.38
N ASP A 269 10.95 -19.48 2.11
CA ASP A 269 11.69 -20.02 0.98
C ASP A 269 12.41 -18.96 0.14
N GLY A 270 12.33 -17.68 0.47
CA GLY A 270 13.11 -16.64 -0.22
C GLY A 270 12.51 -15.24 -0.15
N ILE A 271 13.17 -14.34 -0.87
CA ILE A 271 12.85 -12.91 -0.97
C ILE A 271 12.41 -12.62 -2.40
N TYR A 272 11.25 -12.00 -2.54
CA TYR A 272 10.64 -11.75 -3.85
C TYR A 272 10.61 -10.26 -4.14
N ILE A 273 11.19 -9.89 -5.29
CA ILE A 273 11.39 -8.49 -5.70
C ILE A 273 10.92 -8.34 -7.14
N VAL A 274 10.12 -7.32 -7.39
CA VAL A 274 9.78 -6.89 -8.74
C VAL A 274 10.57 -5.64 -9.10
N SER A 275 11.29 -5.67 -10.21
CA SER A 275 11.84 -4.49 -10.84
C SER A 275 10.91 -3.97 -11.94
N ASP A 276 11.26 -2.86 -12.57
CA ASP A 276 10.55 -2.34 -13.74
C ASP A 276 10.68 -3.22 -15.00
N THR A 277 11.40 -4.35 -14.94
CA THR A 277 11.64 -5.26 -16.07
C THR A 277 11.39 -6.73 -15.79
N ALA A 278 11.50 -7.18 -14.54
CA ALA A 278 11.42 -8.60 -14.21
C ALA A 278 10.99 -8.86 -12.78
N MET A 279 10.45 -10.06 -12.57
CA MET A 279 10.21 -10.66 -11.26
C MET A 279 11.40 -11.53 -10.86
N TYR A 280 11.79 -11.48 -9.58
CA TYR A 280 12.95 -12.16 -9.02
C TYR A 280 12.60 -12.94 -7.75
N ARG A 281 13.30 -14.04 -7.54
CA ARG A 281 13.49 -14.65 -6.22
C ARG A 281 14.95 -14.55 -5.82
N PHE A 282 15.19 -13.90 -4.70
CA PHE A 282 16.50 -13.72 -4.10
C PHE A 282 16.74 -14.69 -2.95
N ASP A 283 18.03 -14.96 -2.73
CA ASP A 283 18.59 -15.71 -1.63
C ASP A 283 20.05 -15.23 -1.43
N THR A 284 20.80 -15.83 -0.53
CA THR A 284 22.25 -15.62 -0.42
C THR A 284 23.03 -16.79 -1.02
N ASP A 285 24.18 -16.49 -1.63
CA ASP A 285 25.13 -17.51 -2.06
C ASP A 285 25.87 -18.13 -0.85
N LYS A 286 26.71 -19.14 -1.11
CA LYS A 286 27.54 -19.80 -0.08
C LYS A 286 28.50 -18.87 0.69
N ASN A 287 28.72 -17.65 0.20
CA ASN A 287 29.53 -16.62 0.84
C ASN A 287 28.69 -15.55 1.52
N GLY A 288 27.36 -15.71 1.53
CA GLY A 288 26.40 -14.77 2.08
C GLY A 288 26.20 -13.52 1.22
N ASN A 289 26.51 -13.53 -0.07
CA ASN A 289 26.20 -12.41 -0.94
C ASN A 289 24.77 -12.54 -1.49
N PRO A 290 24.00 -11.44 -1.61
CA PRO A 290 22.72 -11.46 -2.31
C PRO A 290 22.87 -12.02 -3.72
N CYS A 291 22.01 -12.96 -4.10
CA CYS A 291 21.95 -13.50 -5.46
C CYS A 291 20.50 -13.88 -5.79
N TYR A 292 20.09 -13.75 -7.04
CA TYR A 292 18.81 -14.27 -7.46
C TYR A 292 18.91 -15.73 -7.89
N THR A 293 17.96 -16.54 -7.49
CA THR A 293 17.85 -17.95 -7.85
C THR A 293 17.10 -18.15 -9.16
N TRP A 294 16.19 -17.23 -9.46
CA TRP A 294 15.56 -17.10 -10.77
C TRP A 294 15.21 -15.63 -11.07
N ARG A 295 15.12 -15.33 -12.35
CA ARG A 295 14.68 -14.06 -12.92
C ARG A 295 13.76 -14.34 -14.11
N THR A 296 12.56 -13.80 -14.11
CA THR A 296 11.63 -13.95 -15.23
C THR A 296 11.09 -12.57 -15.64
N ALA A 297 11.38 -12.18 -16.88
CA ALA A 297 10.90 -10.93 -17.43
C ALA A 297 9.39 -11.00 -17.68
N TYR A 298 8.74 -9.86 -17.57
CA TYR A 298 7.33 -9.66 -17.91
C TYR A 298 7.20 -8.55 -18.98
N ASP A 299 6.01 -8.37 -19.54
CA ASP A 299 5.77 -7.29 -20.51
C ASP A 299 5.65 -5.93 -19.77
N ARG A 300 6.70 -5.11 -19.87
CA ARG A 300 6.74 -3.78 -19.25
C ARG A 300 6.07 -2.68 -20.08
N GLY A 301 5.52 -3.02 -21.25
CA GLY A 301 5.00 -2.05 -22.20
C GLY A 301 6.05 -1.13 -22.81
N THR A 302 5.62 -0.22 -23.68
CA THR A 302 6.50 0.71 -24.40
C THR A 302 6.45 2.13 -23.86
N THR A 303 5.43 2.48 -23.08
CA THR A 303 5.19 3.85 -22.58
C THR A 303 4.77 3.86 -21.11
N LEU A 304 4.99 5.02 -20.46
CA LEU A 304 4.37 5.31 -19.18
C LEU A 304 2.88 5.56 -19.38
N LYS A 305 2.04 4.70 -18.82
CA LYS A 305 0.58 4.80 -18.95
C LYS A 305 -0.02 5.89 -18.04
N PRO A 306 -1.14 6.51 -18.44
CA PRO A 306 -1.88 7.42 -17.56
C PRO A 306 -2.35 6.73 -16.27
N GLY A 307 -1.93 7.25 -15.13
CA GLY A 307 -2.18 6.67 -13.82
C GLY A 307 -0.97 5.91 -13.25
N ALA A 308 -0.02 5.50 -14.08
CA ALA A 308 1.21 4.86 -13.59
C ALA A 308 2.19 5.85 -12.95
N ILE A 309 2.89 5.38 -11.92
CA ILE A 309 3.96 6.13 -11.25
C ILE A 309 5.26 5.98 -12.02
N ASN A 310 5.56 4.79 -12.55
CA ASN A 310 6.68 4.52 -13.45
C ASN A 310 6.27 3.52 -14.53
N GLN A 311 7.17 3.24 -15.47
CA GLN A 311 7.00 2.18 -16.45
C GLN A 311 7.43 0.84 -15.82
N GLY A 312 6.61 -0.19 -15.95
CA GLY A 312 6.80 -1.52 -15.37
C GLY A 312 5.63 -1.91 -14.47
N SER A 313 5.82 -2.94 -13.65
CA SER A 313 4.81 -3.37 -12.68
C SER A 313 4.65 -2.34 -11.57
N GLY A 314 3.43 -1.86 -11.33
CA GLY A 314 3.10 -1.01 -10.19
C GLY A 314 2.75 -1.80 -8.92
N THR A 315 2.64 -3.14 -9.02
CA THR A 315 2.20 -3.99 -7.91
C THR A 315 3.37 -4.55 -7.10
N THR A 316 3.25 -4.53 -5.78
CA THR A 316 4.12 -5.32 -4.91
C THR A 316 3.91 -6.82 -5.19
N PRO A 317 4.96 -7.66 -5.18
CA PRO A 317 4.78 -9.10 -5.30
C PRO A 317 3.86 -9.64 -4.21
N THR A 318 2.85 -10.42 -4.60
CA THR A 318 1.92 -11.07 -3.68
C THR A 318 2.13 -12.57 -3.73
N LEU A 319 2.36 -13.20 -2.57
CA LEU A 319 2.58 -14.64 -2.44
C LEU A 319 1.30 -15.34 -2.00
N LEU A 320 1.10 -16.56 -2.48
CA LEU A 320 -0.04 -17.38 -2.09
C LEU A 320 0.30 -18.86 -2.18
N ASP A 321 -0.06 -19.63 -1.15
CA ASP A 321 0.00 -21.08 -1.16
C ASP A 321 -1.38 -21.64 -1.48
N VAL A 322 -1.50 -22.41 -2.56
CA VAL A 322 -2.80 -22.89 -3.08
C VAL A 322 -2.85 -24.41 -3.06
N PRO A 323 -3.88 -25.00 -2.44
CA PRO A 323 -4.04 -26.46 -2.47
C PRO A 323 -4.37 -26.93 -3.89
N VAL A 324 -3.67 -27.96 -4.33
CA VAL A 324 -3.85 -28.63 -5.62
C VAL A 324 -4.73 -29.86 -5.43
N TYR A 325 -5.76 -29.98 -6.27
CA TYR A 325 -6.70 -31.11 -6.22
C TYR A 325 -6.59 -31.97 -7.47
N ASN A 326 -6.93 -33.25 -7.32
CA ASN A 326 -6.85 -34.24 -8.41
C ASN A 326 -7.98 -34.11 -9.45
N LYS A 327 -9.01 -33.33 -9.18
CA LYS A 327 -10.14 -33.02 -10.08
C LYS A 327 -10.89 -31.79 -9.57
N ASP A 328 -11.74 -31.22 -10.40
CA ASP A 328 -12.63 -30.14 -10.03
C ASP A 328 -13.86 -30.62 -9.26
N GLY A 329 -14.35 -29.77 -8.35
CA GLY A 329 -15.64 -29.91 -7.68
C GLY A 329 -15.67 -30.82 -6.45
N LYS A 330 -16.91 -31.12 -6.03
CA LYS A 330 -17.18 -31.84 -4.77
C LYS A 330 -16.54 -33.23 -4.76
N GLY A 331 -15.86 -33.55 -3.65
CA GLY A 331 -15.16 -34.82 -3.44
C GLY A 331 -13.80 -34.91 -4.12
N ALA A 332 -13.24 -33.79 -4.56
CA ALA A 332 -11.84 -33.69 -4.96
C ALA A 332 -10.92 -33.99 -3.77
N LYS A 333 -9.81 -34.67 -4.03
CA LYS A 333 -8.79 -34.95 -3.04
C LYS A 333 -7.61 -34.02 -3.26
N GLN A 334 -7.19 -33.31 -2.21
CA GLN A 334 -5.95 -32.55 -2.23
C GLN A 334 -4.77 -33.51 -2.48
N VAL A 335 -3.93 -33.18 -3.43
CA VAL A 335 -2.76 -33.96 -3.84
C VAL A 335 -1.43 -33.24 -3.65
N GLY A 336 -1.49 -31.94 -3.33
CA GLY A 336 -0.31 -31.12 -3.10
C GLY A 336 -0.65 -29.68 -2.76
N VAL A 337 0.36 -28.84 -2.75
CA VAL A 337 0.30 -27.39 -2.62
C VAL A 337 1.12 -26.78 -3.74
N LYS A 338 0.58 -25.79 -4.42
CA LYS A 338 1.29 -24.95 -5.39
C LYS A 338 1.65 -23.64 -4.70
N LYS A 339 2.90 -23.27 -4.74
CA LYS A 339 3.40 -22.01 -4.21
C LYS A 339 3.43 -20.99 -5.34
N LEU A 340 2.66 -19.93 -5.21
CA LEU A 340 2.46 -18.91 -6.23
C LEU A 340 3.08 -17.57 -5.84
N CYS A 341 3.49 -16.82 -6.85
CA CYS A 341 3.77 -15.40 -6.76
C CYS A 341 3.03 -14.69 -7.89
N ALA A 342 2.39 -13.57 -7.61
CA ALA A 342 1.64 -12.81 -8.61
C ALA A 342 2.04 -11.33 -8.61
N ILE A 343 2.07 -10.74 -9.80
CA ILE A 343 2.18 -9.29 -10.05
C ILE A 343 1.23 -8.93 -11.19
N THR A 344 1.01 -7.64 -11.45
CA THR A 344 0.53 -7.20 -12.76
C THR A 344 1.70 -6.78 -13.63
N ASP A 345 1.61 -7.03 -14.92
CA ASP A 345 2.53 -6.47 -15.91
C ASP A 345 2.13 -5.01 -16.29
N ASN A 346 2.74 -4.47 -17.34
CA ASN A 346 2.37 -3.18 -17.91
C ASN A 346 2.19 -3.25 -19.44
N ALA A 347 1.76 -4.39 -19.97
CA ALA A 347 1.54 -4.61 -21.41
C ALA A 347 0.69 -3.48 -22.05
N ASP A 348 1.04 -3.03 -23.24
CA ASP A 348 0.49 -1.81 -23.87
C ASP A 348 -1.04 -1.83 -24.05
N GLY A 349 -1.62 -2.95 -24.46
CA GLY A 349 -3.07 -3.06 -24.69
C GLY A 349 -3.86 -3.18 -23.38
N LYS A 350 -3.68 -4.30 -22.71
CA LYS A 350 -4.24 -4.59 -21.39
C LYS A 350 -3.12 -5.04 -20.46
N VAL A 351 -3.14 -4.59 -19.22
CA VAL A 351 -2.29 -5.24 -18.21
C VAL A 351 -2.81 -6.66 -17.98
N ASN A 352 -1.90 -7.57 -17.66
CA ASN A 352 -2.24 -8.90 -17.23
C ASN A 352 -1.90 -9.07 -15.75
N ILE A 353 -2.63 -9.91 -15.04
CA ILE A 353 -2.04 -10.57 -13.88
C ILE A 353 -1.12 -11.67 -14.40
N VAL A 354 0.11 -11.67 -13.91
CA VAL A 354 1.12 -12.69 -14.23
C VAL A 354 1.34 -13.55 -13.00
N ILE A 355 1.07 -14.84 -13.11
CA ILE A 355 1.12 -15.79 -12.01
C ILE A 355 2.30 -16.73 -12.23
N TYR A 356 3.22 -16.75 -11.28
CA TYR A 356 4.44 -17.54 -11.31
C TYR A 356 4.38 -18.72 -10.35
N ASP A 357 5.02 -19.83 -10.75
CA ASP A 357 5.50 -20.79 -9.76
C ASP A 357 6.60 -20.12 -8.92
N ARG A 358 6.33 -19.92 -7.65
CA ARG A 358 7.20 -19.17 -6.73
C ARG A 358 8.60 -19.79 -6.60
N LEU A 359 8.71 -21.11 -6.75
CA LEU A 359 9.99 -21.82 -6.55
C LEU A 359 10.86 -21.81 -7.80
N THR A 360 10.26 -21.83 -9.00
CA THR A 360 10.99 -21.97 -10.27
C THR A 360 11.04 -20.69 -11.10
N GLY A 361 10.12 -19.76 -10.86
CA GLY A 361 9.93 -18.55 -11.68
C GLY A 361 9.24 -18.82 -13.03
N GLU A 362 8.75 -20.03 -13.26
CA GLU A 362 7.96 -20.37 -14.45
C GLU A 362 6.61 -19.64 -14.40
N ILE A 363 6.23 -19.00 -15.49
CA ILE A 363 4.90 -18.40 -15.63
C ILE A 363 3.88 -19.54 -15.79
N ILE A 364 2.91 -19.56 -14.88
CA ILE A 364 1.81 -20.55 -14.93
C ILE A 364 0.71 -20.05 -15.84
N ASP A 365 0.33 -18.78 -15.69
CA ASP A 365 -0.70 -18.15 -16.52
C ASP A 365 -0.57 -16.63 -16.53
N GLU A 366 -1.12 -16.01 -17.58
CA GLU A 366 -1.25 -14.57 -17.78
C GLU A 366 -2.69 -14.26 -18.20
N VAL A 367 -3.42 -13.52 -17.35
CA VAL A 367 -4.83 -13.20 -17.61
C VAL A 367 -4.99 -11.70 -17.86
N PRO A 368 -5.48 -11.29 -19.06
CA PRO A 368 -5.66 -9.88 -19.39
C PRO A 368 -6.81 -9.26 -18.60
N LEU A 369 -6.58 -8.01 -18.11
CA LEU A 369 -7.46 -7.28 -17.23
C LEU A 369 -7.99 -6.01 -17.88
N PHE A 370 -9.22 -5.62 -17.50
CA PHE A 370 -9.83 -4.32 -17.76
C PHE A 370 -10.05 -3.99 -19.25
N THR A 371 -10.29 -2.71 -19.56
CA THR A 371 -10.57 -2.23 -20.91
C THR A 371 -9.27 -1.99 -21.68
N GLU A 372 -9.22 -2.46 -22.93
CA GLU A 372 -8.07 -2.25 -23.80
C GLU A 372 -7.74 -0.77 -23.99
N GLY A 373 -6.46 -0.41 -23.82
CA GLY A 373 -5.96 0.96 -23.89
C GLY A 373 -6.28 1.81 -22.65
N LYS A 374 -7.03 1.28 -21.69
CA LYS A 374 -7.41 1.96 -20.44
C LYS A 374 -7.20 1.04 -19.22
N SER A 375 -6.01 0.51 -19.11
CA SER A 375 -5.67 -0.55 -18.17
C SER A 375 -4.30 -0.29 -17.56
N VAL A 376 -4.27 -0.11 -16.24
CA VAL A 376 -3.05 0.00 -15.42
C VAL A 376 -3.35 -0.43 -13.99
N SER A 377 -2.39 -1.04 -13.31
CA SER A 377 -2.50 -1.32 -11.88
C SER A 377 -1.23 -0.87 -11.16
N GLU A 378 -1.40 -0.03 -10.14
CA GLU A 378 -0.35 0.54 -9.29
C GLU A 378 -0.48 0.09 -7.84
N ASN A 379 -1.47 -0.74 -7.55
CA ASN A 379 -1.75 -1.22 -6.21
C ASN A 379 -1.61 -2.74 -6.11
N SER A 380 -1.22 -3.21 -4.94
CA SER A 380 -0.99 -4.62 -4.68
C SER A 380 -2.25 -5.46 -4.82
N ILE A 381 -2.03 -6.72 -5.11
CA ILE A 381 -3.07 -7.72 -5.35
C ILE A 381 -3.58 -8.24 -4.00
N VAL A 382 -4.90 -8.21 -3.79
CA VAL A 382 -5.51 -8.91 -2.66
C VAL A 382 -5.57 -10.41 -2.97
N ALA A 383 -5.07 -11.26 -2.08
CA ALA A 383 -5.01 -12.69 -2.32
C ALA A 383 -5.57 -13.50 -1.15
N TYR A 384 -6.44 -14.49 -1.46
CA TYR A 384 -7.01 -15.42 -0.47
C TYR A 384 -7.43 -16.75 -1.10
N GLY A 385 -7.07 -17.86 -0.47
CA GLY A 385 -7.45 -19.20 -0.91
C GLY A 385 -6.82 -19.58 -2.25
N ARG A 386 -7.52 -19.33 -3.35
CA ARG A 386 -7.05 -19.47 -4.74
C ARG A 386 -7.30 -18.23 -5.58
N SER A 387 -7.73 -17.15 -4.93
CA SER A 387 -8.26 -15.96 -5.57
C SER A 387 -7.27 -14.81 -5.50
N PHE A 388 -7.28 -14.02 -6.57
CA PHE A 388 -6.57 -12.74 -6.68
C PHE A 388 -7.57 -11.66 -7.05
N ILE A 389 -7.50 -10.48 -6.42
CA ILE A 389 -8.33 -9.33 -6.78
C ILE A 389 -7.43 -8.16 -7.12
N ILE A 390 -7.71 -7.55 -8.27
CA ILE A 390 -6.93 -6.46 -8.84
C ILE A 390 -7.86 -5.31 -9.16
N GLU A 391 -7.40 -4.07 -8.97
CA GLU A 391 -8.12 -2.86 -9.36
C GLU A 391 -7.44 -2.10 -10.49
N ASN A 392 -8.25 -1.36 -11.27
CA ASN A 392 -7.79 -0.51 -12.35
C ASN A 392 -7.50 0.91 -11.83
N ASN A 393 -6.27 1.36 -11.95
CA ASN A 393 -5.85 2.72 -11.56
C ASN A 393 -5.67 3.65 -12.78
N TYR A 394 -6.10 3.24 -13.98
CA TYR A 394 -5.97 4.08 -15.17
C TYR A 394 -6.70 5.40 -14.98
N SER A 395 -6.01 6.51 -15.21
CA SER A 395 -6.54 7.85 -15.06
C SER A 395 -6.04 8.76 -16.17
N GLU A 396 -6.91 9.20 -17.08
CA GLU A 396 -6.54 10.11 -18.17
C GLU A 396 -5.94 11.45 -17.67
N SER A 397 -6.26 11.84 -16.46
CA SER A 397 -5.70 13.02 -15.82
C SER A 397 -4.32 12.78 -15.18
N GLY A 398 -3.79 11.55 -15.25
CA GLY A 398 -2.52 11.15 -14.67
C GLY A 398 -2.63 10.79 -13.18
N ALA A 399 -1.49 10.40 -12.60
CA ALA A 399 -1.32 10.15 -11.18
C ALA A 399 -0.74 11.38 -10.49
N GLY A 400 -1.02 11.57 -9.20
CA GLY A 400 -0.27 12.48 -8.36
C GLY A 400 -1.06 13.60 -7.70
N PHE A 401 -0.33 14.30 -6.85
CA PHE A 401 -0.79 15.32 -5.91
C PHE A 401 -1.45 16.54 -6.58
N LEU A 402 -1.00 16.92 -7.77
CA LEU A 402 -1.47 18.12 -8.48
C LEU A 402 -2.61 17.86 -9.47
N VAL A 403 -3.01 16.62 -9.62
CA VAL A 403 -4.10 16.26 -10.53
C VAL A 403 -5.40 16.86 -10.06
N LYS A 404 -5.98 17.74 -10.90
CA LYS A 404 -7.16 18.52 -10.51
C LYS A 404 -8.43 17.69 -10.43
N ASN A 405 -8.57 16.68 -11.25
CA ASN A 405 -9.73 15.76 -11.30
C ASN A 405 -9.25 14.38 -11.71
N PRO A 406 -8.69 13.58 -10.77
CA PRO A 406 -8.35 12.21 -11.11
C PRO A 406 -9.64 11.46 -11.43
N THR A 407 -9.93 11.28 -12.73
CA THR A 407 -10.94 10.33 -13.17
C THR A 407 -10.24 8.99 -13.29
N SER A 408 -10.75 7.95 -12.68
CA SER A 408 -10.27 6.59 -12.90
C SER A 408 -11.25 5.83 -13.76
N GLU A 409 -10.73 5.00 -14.64
CA GLU A 409 -11.56 4.00 -15.32
C GLU A 409 -12.06 2.98 -14.29
N PRO A 410 -13.29 2.48 -14.47
CA PRO A 410 -13.80 1.41 -13.60
C PRO A 410 -13.03 0.11 -13.82
N GLY A 411 -13.10 -0.75 -12.83
CA GLY A 411 -12.57 -2.11 -12.92
C GLY A 411 -11.99 -2.58 -11.60
N VAL A 412 -12.66 -3.58 -11.03
CA VAL A 412 -12.12 -4.42 -9.97
C VAL A 412 -12.43 -5.85 -10.39
N THR A 413 -11.42 -6.68 -10.51
CA THR A 413 -11.57 -8.03 -11.07
C THR A 413 -11.09 -9.07 -10.09
N ARG A 414 -11.90 -10.10 -9.84
CA ARG A 414 -11.50 -11.32 -9.15
C ARG A 414 -11.16 -12.41 -10.16
N ILE A 415 -10.02 -13.02 -9.95
CA ILE A 415 -9.49 -14.14 -10.70
C ILE A 415 -9.24 -15.30 -9.74
N ASP A 416 -9.66 -16.51 -10.12
CA ASP A 416 -9.38 -17.71 -9.36
C ASP A 416 -8.48 -18.66 -10.15
N MET A 417 -7.54 -19.31 -9.46
CA MET A 417 -6.86 -20.49 -10.00
C MET A 417 -7.82 -21.66 -10.09
N ASN A 418 -7.73 -22.46 -11.15
CA ASN A 418 -8.43 -23.73 -11.23
C ASN A 418 -7.90 -24.72 -10.15
N TYR A 419 -8.62 -25.82 -9.95
CA TYR A 419 -8.33 -26.75 -8.84
C TYR A 419 -6.98 -27.46 -8.96
N ASN A 420 -6.44 -27.65 -10.16
CA ASN A 420 -5.12 -28.24 -10.39
C ASN A 420 -3.99 -27.18 -10.53
N CYS A 421 -4.31 -25.90 -10.33
CA CYS A 421 -3.37 -24.76 -10.37
C CYS A 421 -2.54 -24.67 -11.67
N THR A 422 -3.18 -24.88 -12.82
CA THR A 422 -2.56 -24.79 -14.16
C THR A 422 -3.05 -23.62 -14.97
N GLU A 423 -4.21 -23.06 -14.62
CA GLU A 423 -4.88 -21.96 -15.33
C GLU A 423 -5.63 -21.08 -14.33
N ALA A 424 -5.79 -19.82 -14.67
CA ALA A 424 -6.57 -18.84 -13.93
C ALA A 424 -7.71 -18.30 -14.79
N PHE A 425 -8.81 -17.90 -14.17
CA PHE A 425 -9.99 -17.40 -14.89
C PHE A 425 -10.69 -16.29 -14.10
N VAL A 426 -11.33 -15.38 -14.82
CA VAL A 426 -12.13 -14.30 -14.24
C VAL A 426 -13.40 -14.89 -13.61
N VAL A 427 -13.63 -14.58 -12.34
CA VAL A 427 -14.84 -14.98 -11.60
C VAL A 427 -15.90 -13.88 -11.70
N TRP A 428 -15.49 -12.63 -11.47
CA TRP A 428 -16.35 -11.48 -11.62
C TRP A 428 -15.53 -10.21 -11.91
N GLU A 429 -16.20 -9.25 -12.52
CA GLU A 429 -15.74 -7.88 -12.70
C GLU A 429 -16.75 -6.93 -12.09
N SER A 430 -16.27 -5.87 -11.45
CA SER A 430 -17.07 -4.81 -10.84
C SER A 430 -16.75 -3.47 -11.50
N ASP A 431 -17.79 -2.65 -11.70
CA ASP A 431 -17.69 -1.31 -12.28
C ASP A 431 -17.24 -0.24 -11.26
N GLU A 432 -16.82 -0.63 -10.06
CA GLU A 432 -16.28 0.32 -9.11
C GLU A 432 -14.99 0.94 -9.64
N ALA A 433 -14.91 2.27 -9.48
CA ALA A 433 -13.76 3.05 -9.90
C ALA A 433 -12.97 3.48 -8.64
N SER A 434 -11.90 2.75 -8.38
CA SER A 434 -10.98 3.01 -7.27
C SER A 434 -9.78 3.78 -7.82
N ALA A 435 -9.70 5.07 -7.50
CA ALA A 435 -8.70 5.92 -8.15
C ALA A 435 -7.26 5.59 -7.74
N THR A 436 -7.02 5.38 -6.45
CA THR A 436 -5.65 5.34 -5.92
C THR A 436 -5.50 4.55 -4.61
N VAL A 437 -6.42 3.66 -4.24
CA VAL A 437 -6.30 2.95 -2.94
C VAL A 437 -5.63 1.59 -3.10
N VAL A 438 -4.81 1.18 -2.14
CA VAL A 438 -4.46 -0.24 -1.96
C VAL A 438 -5.64 -0.92 -1.24
N PRO A 439 -6.40 -1.79 -1.92
CA PRO A 439 -7.59 -2.40 -1.36
C PRO A 439 -7.24 -3.37 -0.23
N LYS A 440 -8.21 -3.63 0.65
CA LYS A 440 -8.06 -4.60 1.73
C LYS A 440 -9.29 -5.47 1.84
N MET A 441 -9.10 -6.69 2.30
CA MET A 441 -10.19 -7.64 2.50
C MET A 441 -10.20 -8.19 3.91
N SER A 442 -11.39 -8.21 4.53
CA SER A 442 -11.63 -8.96 5.75
C SER A 442 -12.18 -10.35 5.43
N THR A 443 -11.49 -11.38 5.88
CA THR A 443 -11.94 -12.77 5.73
C THR A 443 -13.09 -13.10 6.67
N GLU A 444 -13.15 -12.44 7.85
CA GLU A 444 -14.19 -12.64 8.86
C GLU A 444 -15.58 -12.10 8.46
N ASN A 445 -15.64 -11.17 7.51
CA ASN A 445 -16.93 -10.69 7.01
C ASN A 445 -17.11 -10.90 5.49
N GLY A 446 -16.07 -11.34 4.76
CA GLY A 446 -16.11 -11.58 3.32
C GLY A 446 -16.25 -10.32 2.47
N ILE A 447 -15.75 -9.19 2.97
CA ILE A 447 -15.86 -7.88 2.34
C ILE A 447 -14.50 -7.37 1.88
N LEU A 448 -14.45 -6.95 0.60
CA LEU A 448 -13.38 -6.15 0.02
C LEU A 448 -13.70 -4.67 0.25
N TYR A 449 -12.75 -3.93 0.77
CA TYR A 449 -12.85 -2.48 0.99
C TYR A 449 -12.06 -1.71 -0.04
N LEU A 450 -12.72 -0.76 -0.68
CA LEU A 450 -12.17 0.19 -1.64
C LEU A 450 -12.37 1.62 -1.12
N TYR A 451 -11.60 2.55 -1.67
CA TYR A 451 -11.80 3.98 -1.44
C TYR A 451 -12.11 4.67 -2.76
N THR A 452 -13.40 4.95 -2.98
CA THR A 452 -13.91 5.43 -4.26
C THR A 452 -14.39 6.88 -4.17
N ARG A 453 -14.53 7.52 -5.33
CA ARG A 453 -15.08 8.87 -5.41
C ARG A 453 -16.23 8.94 -6.41
N VAL A 454 -17.13 9.91 -6.22
CA VAL A 454 -18.16 10.18 -7.22
C VAL A 454 -17.51 10.77 -8.47
N GLN A 455 -17.74 10.14 -9.61
CA GLN A 455 -17.34 10.64 -10.92
C GLN A 455 -18.57 11.26 -11.60
N ASN A 456 -18.65 12.59 -11.55
CA ASN A 456 -19.74 13.34 -12.15
C ASN A 456 -19.25 14.77 -12.49
N ASP A 457 -19.16 15.07 -13.78
CA ASP A 457 -18.63 16.33 -14.30
C ASP A 457 -19.48 17.55 -13.88
N ASP A 458 -20.76 17.35 -13.52
CA ASP A 458 -21.62 18.42 -13.02
C ASP A 458 -21.30 18.82 -11.56
N ILE A 459 -20.45 18.03 -10.86
CA ILE A 459 -20.06 18.32 -9.49
C ILE A 459 -18.71 19.05 -9.48
N PRO A 460 -18.63 20.29 -8.95
CA PRO A 460 -17.34 20.97 -8.83
C PRO A 460 -16.33 20.13 -8.02
N GLU A 461 -15.05 20.13 -8.44
CA GLU A 461 -13.98 19.30 -7.82
C GLU A 461 -13.96 19.37 -6.28
N LYS A 462 -14.09 20.57 -5.72
CA LYS A 462 -14.11 20.78 -4.27
C LYS A 462 -15.31 20.14 -3.55
N ALA A 463 -16.35 19.77 -4.28
CA ALA A 463 -17.58 19.14 -3.77
C ALA A 463 -17.65 17.64 -4.14
N VAL A 464 -16.67 17.10 -4.86
CA VAL A 464 -16.58 15.66 -5.17
C VAL A 464 -16.41 14.89 -3.88
N ALA A 465 -17.29 13.94 -3.67
CA ALA A 465 -17.33 13.13 -2.45
C ALA A 465 -16.46 11.87 -2.59
N TRP A 466 -15.86 11.48 -1.48
CA TRP A 466 -15.08 10.25 -1.31
C TRP A 466 -15.82 9.30 -0.37
N TYR A 467 -15.68 8.00 -0.63
CA TYR A 467 -16.41 6.96 0.08
C TYR A 467 -15.50 5.78 0.43
N LEU A 468 -15.62 5.26 1.64
CA LEU A 468 -15.30 3.88 1.91
C LEU A 468 -16.37 3.02 1.23
N THR A 469 -15.96 2.14 0.33
CA THR A 469 -16.84 1.30 -0.48
C THR A 469 -16.61 -0.17 -0.14
N ALA A 470 -17.67 -0.85 0.26
CA ALA A 470 -17.66 -2.27 0.59
C ALA A 470 -18.20 -3.10 -0.57
N VAL A 471 -17.44 -4.10 -0.99
CA VAL A 471 -17.77 -5.01 -2.10
C VAL A 471 -17.77 -6.44 -1.58
N ASP A 472 -18.80 -7.19 -1.91
CA ASP A 472 -18.89 -8.62 -1.56
C ASP A 472 -17.84 -9.43 -2.34
N PHE A 473 -16.95 -10.11 -1.63
CA PHE A 473 -15.87 -10.89 -2.21
C PHE A 473 -16.38 -11.98 -3.19
N ARG A 474 -17.50 -12.61 -2.90
CA ARG A 474 -18.01 -13.74 -3.69
C ARG A 474 -18.63 -13.30 -5.00
N THR A 475 -19.25 -12.12 -5.02
CA THR A 475 -20.10 -11.68 -6.14
C THR A 475 -19.59 -10.43 -6.87
N GLY A 476 -18.66 -9.67 -6.30
CA GLY A 476 -18.20 -8.38 -6.83
C GLY A 476 -19.23 -7.24 -6.69
N LYS A 477 -20.34 -7.46 -6.00
CA LYS A 477 -21.40 -6.46 -5.84
C LYS A 477 -21.08 -5.49 -4.72
N THR A 478 -21.27 -4.22 -4.98
CA THR A 478 -21.22 -3.18 -3.95
C THR A 478 -22.34 -3.41 -2.94
N LEU A 479 -21.98 -3.50 -1.66
CA LEU A 479 -22.88 -3.65 -0.53
C LEU A 479 -23.32 -2.28 -0.01
N TYR A 480 -22.35 -1.43 0.30
CA TYR A 480 -22.60 -0.07 0.78
C TYR A 480 -21.43 0.87 0.49
N LYS A 481 -21.71 2.18 0.62
CA LYS A 481 -20.69 3.23 0.60
C LYS A 481 -20.92 4.20 1.75
N VAL A 482 -19.87 4.54 2.48
CA VAL A 482 -19.87 5.51 3.59
C VAL A 482 -19.14 6.77 3.16
N PHE A 483 -19.81 7.92 3.21
CA PHE A 483 -19.19 9.21 2.91
C PHE A 483 -18.11 9.56 3.91
N THR A 484 -16.94 9.95 3.42
CA THR A 484 -15.76 10.28 4.25
C THR A 484 -15.35 11.75 4.16
N GLY A 485 -15.56 12.39 3.03
CA GLY A 485 -15.21 13.79 2.84
C GLY A 485 -15.30 14.28 1.40
N CYS A 486 -14.93 15.54 1.16
CA CYS A 486 -15.02 16.17 -0.16
C CYS A 486 -13.71 16.81 -0.63
N GLY A 487 -13.51 16.75 -1.94
CA GLY A 487 -12.44 17.44 -2.64
C GLY A 487 -11.09 16.71 -2.58
N LYS A 488 -10.07 17.32 -3.20
CA LYS A 488 -8.77 16.70 -3.42
C LYS A 488 -8.00 16.34 -2.13
N ASN A 489 -8.24 17.06 -1.05
CA ASN A 489 -7.58 16.80 0.23
C ASN A 489 -7.98 15.46 0.86
N TRP A 490 -9.01 14.83 0.32
CA TRP A 490 -9.52 13.53 0.73
C TRP A 490 -9.04 12.38 -0.17
N ASN A 491 -8.17 12.68 -1.14
CA ASN A 491 -7.48 11.68 -1.93
C ASN A 491 -6.43 10.97 -1.04
N ASN A 492 -6.40 9.66 -1.09
CA ASN A 492 -5.47 8.82 -0.33
C ASN A 492 -4.13 8.56 -1.05
N SER A 493 -3.99 8.97 -2.32
CA SER A 493 -2.72 8.96 -3.08
C SER A 493 -1.91 7.67 -2.96
N TYR A 494 -2.47 6.55 -3.40
CA TYR A 494 -1.88 5.20 -3.35
C TYR A 494 -1.56 4.67 -1.94
N GLY A 495 -2.10 5.33 -0.90
CA GLY A 495 -2.06 4.80 0.46
C GLY A 495 -3.04 3.63 0.63
N PRO A 496 -2.80 2.73 1.58
CA PRO A 496 -3.73 1.63 1.86
C PRO A 496 -4.97 2.10 2.64
N ILE A 497 -6.06 1.34 2.50
CA ILE A 497 -6.99 1.16 3.61
C ILE A 497 -6.29 0.26 4.63
N THR A 498 -6.51 0.48 5.90
CA THR A 498 -6.06 -0.44 6.94
C THR A 498 -7.25 -0.78 7.82
N ILE A 499 -7.50 -2.07 8.02
CA ILE A 499 -8.48 -2.52 9.01
C ILE A 499 -7.73 -2.68 10.32
N GLY A 500 -8.20 -1.98 11.36
CA GLY A 500 -7.60 -2.07 12.68
C GLY A 500 -8.06 -3.31 13.45
N PRO A 501 -7.28 -3.77 14.43
CA PRO A 501 -7.69 -4.87 15.32
C PRO A 501 -8.93 -4.51 16.16
N ASP A 502 -9.31 -3.25 16.19
CA ASP A 502 -10.54 -2.72 16.80
C ASP A 502 -11.77 -2.78 15.88
N GLY A 503 -11.63 -3.33 14.66
CA GLY A 503 -12.71 -3.46 13.69
C GLY A 503 -13.04 -2.19 12.91
N LYS A 504 -12.27 -1.11 13.07
CA LYS A 504 -12.42 0.12 12.29
C LYS A 504 -11.66 0.04 10.98
N ALA A 505 -12.13 0.77 9.97
CA ALA A 505 -11.33 1.06 8.78
C ALA A 505 -10.66 2.42 8.92
N TYR A 506 -9.39 2.48 8.53
CA TYR A 506 -8.58 3.69 8.54
C TYR A 506 -8.09 4.01 7.13
N VAL A 507 -8.11 5.30 6.77
CA VAL A 507 -7.64 5.77 5.46
C VAL A 507 -6.75 7.00 5.66
N GLY A 508 -5.49 6.88 5.28
CA GLY A 508 -4.61 8.04 5.16
C GLY A 508 -4.97 8.86 3.93
N VAL A 509 -5.09 10.17 4.07
CA VAL A 509 -5.42 11.10 2.98
C VAL A 509 -4.52 12.34 3.05
N PHE A 510 -4.48 13.16 2.00
CA PHE A 510 -3.65 14.39 2.01
C PHE A 510 -3.95 15.33 3.17
N ASN A 511 -5.15 15.29 3.72
CA ASN A 511 -5.53 16.10 4.88
C ASN A 511 -5.15 15.47 6.23
N GLY A 512 -4.78 14.20 6.26
CA GLY A 512 -4.43 13.47 7.48
C GLY A 512 -4.97 12.05 7.53
N LEU A 513 -5.67 11.70 8.59
CA LEU A 513 -6.20 10.37 8.85
C LEU A 513 -7.71 10.38 9.05
N ILE A 514 -8.38 9.38 8.49
CA ILE A 514 -9.81 9.11 8.66
C ILE A 514 -9.96 7.77 9.37
N SER A 515 -10.92 7.67 10.31
CA SER A 515 -11.42 6.39 10.82
C SER A 515 -12.90 6.25 10.56
N ILE A 516 -13.33 5.05 10.25
CA ILE A 516 -14.73 4.67 10.00
C ILE A 516 -15.05 3.50 10.92
N GLU A 517 -16.05 3.66 11.77
CA GLU A 517 -16.49 2.65 12.72
C GLU A 517 -17.99 2.43 12.68
N ASP A 518 -18.43 1.21 12.94
CA ASP A 518 -19.85 0.89 13.17
C ASP A 518 -20.23 1.24 14.60
N THR A 519 -21.47 1.71 14.78
CA THR A 519 -21.99 1.95 16.12
C THR A 519 -23.22 1.09 16.39
N HIS A 520 -23.22 0.42 17.53
CA HIS A 520 -24.41 -0.24 18.05
C HIS A 520 -25.25 0.79 18.80
N LYS A 521 -26.50 0.98 18.35
CA LYS A 521 -27.48 1.78 19.12
C LYS A 521 -28.11 0.91 20.19
#